data_bd5568d6126a3293b5e2e14f17b8e903
#
_entry.id   bd5568d6126a3293b5e2e14f17b8e903
#
_cell.length_a   1.000
_cell.length_b   1.000
_cell.length_c   1.000
_cell.angle_alpha   90.00
_cell.angle_beta   90.00
_cell.angle_gamma   90.00
#
_symmetry.space_group_name_H-M   'P 1'
#
loop_
_entity.id
_entity.type
_entity.pdbx_description
1 polymer ?
#
loop_
_entity_poly.entity_id
_entity_poly.type
_entity_poly.pdbx_seq_one_letter_code
_entity_poly.pdbx_strand_id
1 'polypeptide(L)'
;MPPDEPPPIPPDLIAELGALAHALAARDDHADLAARFEWLIDTLIFRGQLPAAFRELATKVKAKGERSSVHLAIFRDKYAVESTDIDCAARIPLCGARCCSFDVALSPQDLSEGNIPFDVQRPYLLPRNNGRCACMADDGACSIYERRPGACRAYDCRHDHRIWLDFEARIPAPR
;
A
#
# COMPACT_ATOMS: atom_id res chain seq x y z
N MET A 1 -35.37 17.95 21.88
CA MET A 1 -33.95 18.31 22.14
C MET A 1 -33.15 17.70 21.00
N PRO A 2 -32.31 18.46 20.30
CA PRO A 2 -31.39 17.85 19.34
C PRO A 2 -30.41 16.94 20.14
N PRO A 3 -29.93 15.84 19.55
CA PRO A 3 -28.94 15.01 20.23
C PRO A 3 -27.70 15.88 20.54
N ASP A 4 -27.21 15.78 21.77
CA ASP A 4 -26.00 16.48 22.19
C ASP A 4 -24.89 16.23 21.18
N GLU A 5 -24.46 17.30 20.53
CA GLU A 5 -23.31 17.25 19.64
C GLU A 5 -22.09 16.80 20.45
N PRO A 6 -21.38 15.75 20.04
CA PRO A 6 -20.23 15.26 20.81
C PRO A 6 -19.21 16.39 20.99
N PRO A 7 -18.56 16.49 22.14
CA PRO A 7 -17.58 17.55 22.38
C PRO A 7 -16.46 17.48 21.32
N PRO A 8 -15.94 18.63 20.88
CA PRO A 8 -14.89 18.68 19.87
C PRO A 8 -13.65 17.91 20.34
N ILE A 9 -13.04 17.18 19.39
CA ILE A 9 -11.79 16.44 19.68
C ILE A 9 -10.69 17.46 19.91
N PRO A 10 -9.97 17.38 21.05
CA PRO A 10 -8.85 18.28 21.32
C PRO A 10 -7.80 18.22 20.19
N PRO A 11 -7.26 19.38 19.75
CA PRO A 11 -6.30 19.44 18.65
C PRO A 11 -5.02 18.64 18.87
N ASP A 12 -4.58 18.53 20.13
CA ASP A 12 -3.42 17.74 20.57
C ASP A 12 -3.65 16.23 20.36
N LEU A 13 -4.85 15.72 20.59
CA LEU A 13 -5.21 14.32 20.32
C LEU A 13 -5.29 14.02 18.84
N ILE A 14 -5.76 14.96 18.02
CA ILE A 14 -5.74 14.81 16.56
C ILE A 14 -4.30 14.75 16.06
N ALA A 15 -3.43 15.64 16.56
CA ALA A 15 -2.03 15.67 16.21
C ALA A 15 -1.31 14.38 16.64
N GLU A 16 -1.57 13.87 17.82
CA GLU A 16 -1.01 12.62 18.31
C GLU A 16 -1.48 11.42 17.49
N LEU A 17 -2.76 11.34 17.15
CA LEU A 17 -3.31 10.29 16.28
C LEU A 17 -2.65 10.31 14.90
N GLY A 18 -2.45 11.50 14.33
CA GLY A 18 -1.75 11.68 13.06
C GLY A 18 -0.29 11.23 13.14
N ALA A 19 0.42 11.61 14.20
CA ALA A 19 1.81 11.22 14.41
C ALA A 19 1.97 9.71 14.59
N LEU A 20 1.07 9.06 15.36
CA LEU A 20 1.07 7.62 15.56
C LEU A 20 0.72 6.87 14.27
N ALA A 21 -0.26 7.36 13.50
CA ALA A 21 -0.61 6.78 12.22
C ALA A 21 0.55 6.87 11.23
N HIS A 22 1.25 8.01 11.21
CA HIS A 22 2.44 8.21 10.37
C HIS A 22 3.60 7.29 10.79
N ALA A 23 3.87 7.17 12.09
CA ALA A 23 4.90 6.30 12.63
C ALA A 23 4.59 4.81 12.35
N LEU A 24 3.34 4.38 12.47
CA LEU A 24 2.89 3.04 12.09
C LEU A 24 3.09 2.76 10.60
N ALA A 25 2.90 3.78 9.75
CA ALA A 25 3.14 3.67 8.31
C ALA A 25 4.64 3.58 7.97
N ALA A 26 5.50 4.20 8.80
CA ALA A 26 6.96 4.24 8.59
C ALA A 26 7.73 2.98 9.02
N ARG A 27 7.08 2.01 9.68
CA ARG A 27 7.65 0.71 10.11
C ARG A 27 8.88 0.74 11.02
N ASP A 28 8.90 1.62 11.96
CA ASP A 28 9.83 1.51 13.07
C ASP A 28 9.29 0.52 14.13
N ASP A 29 10.09 -0.17 14.91
CA ASP A 29 9.75 -1.31 15.77
C ASP A 29 8.47 -1.11 16.64
N HIS A 30 7.36 -1.89 16.41
CA HIS A 30 6.01 -1.32 16.45
C HIS A 30 5.05 -1.89 17.46
N ALA A 31 5.46 -2.84 18.28
CA ALA A 31 4.55 -3.38 19.31
C ALA A 31 4.03 -2.28 20.25
N ASP A 32 4.90 -1.34 20.60
CA ASP A 32 4.55 -0.22 21.50
C ASP A 32 3.67 0.84 20.78
N LEU A 33 3.99 1.17 19.53
CA LEU A 33 3.20 2.12 18.74
C LEU A 33 1.80 1.59 18.44
N ALA A 34 1.68 0.31 18.12
CA ALA A 34 0.39 -0.35 17.88
C ALA A 34 -0.46 -0.35 19.16
N ALA A 35 0.15 -0.64 20.32
CA ALA A 35 -0.54 -0.61 21.61
C ALA A 35 -1.01 0.81 21.97
N ARG A 36 -0.18 1.83 21.74
CA ARG A 36 -0.56 3.24 21.96
C ARG A 36 -1.69 3.68 21.03
N PHE A 37 -1.65 3.28 19.76
CA PHE A 37 -2.71 3.57 18.80
C PHE A 37 -4.05 2.93 19.21
N GLU A 38 -4.04 1.65 19.59
CA GLU A 38 -5.23 0.96 20.10
C GLU A 38 -5.78 1.65 21.36
N TRP A 39 -4.90 1.96 22.32
CA TRP A 39 -5.30 2.66 23.55
C TRP A 39 -5.94 4.01 23.26
N LEU A 40 -5.39 4.78 22.31
CA LEU A 40 -5.93 6.08 21.94
C LEU A 40 -7.31 5.95 21.29
N ILE A 41 -7.50 5.02 20.36
CA ILE A 41 -8.79 4.73 19.74
C ILE A 41 -9.83 4.33 20.80
N ASP A 42 -9.47 3.42 21.71
CA ASP A 42 -10.35 2.99 22.79
C ASP A 42 -10.72 4.14 23.73
N THR A 43 -9.78 5.02 24.03
CA THR A 43 -10.00 6.22 24.85
C THR A 43 -10.99 7.18 24.18
N LEU A 44 -10.83 7.42 22.87
CA LEU A 44 -11.72 8.31 22.11
C LEU A 44 -13.13 7.72 21.97
N ILE A 45 -13.25 6.39 21.81
CA ILE A 45 -14.55 5.68 21.81
C ILE A 45 -15.20 5.78 23.19
N PHE A 46 -14.46 5.55 24.27
CA PHE A 46 -14.99 5.65 25.63
C PHE A 46 -15.48 7.06 25.97
N ARG A 47 -14.82 8.09 25.45
CA ARG A 47 -15.26 9.49 25.59
C ARG A 47 -16.41 9.89 24.68
N GLY A 48 -16.92 8.98 23.82
CA GLY A 48 -17.96 9.27 22.84
C GLY A 48 -17.52 10.16 21.69
N GLN A 49 -16.20 10.36 21.53
CA GLN A 49 -15.61 11.20 20.47
C GLN A 49 -15.42 10.44 19.15
N LEU A 50 -15.35 9.09 19.20
CA LEU A 50 -15.37 8.24 18.02
C LEU A 50 -16.44 7.18 18.12
N PRO A 51 -17.14 6.84 17.02
CA PRO A 51 -18.05 5.71 16.97
C PRO A 51 -17.34 4.37 17.24
N ALA A 52 -18.00 3.42 17.90
CA ALA A 52 -17.47 2.10 18.22
C ALA A 52 -16.98 1.32 16.97
N ALA A 53 -17.55 1.59 15.80
CA ALA A 53 -17.13 1.01 14.52
C ALA A 53 -15.66 1.28 14.17
N PHE A 54 -15.05 2.34 14.73
CA PHE A 54 -13.63 2.64 14.53
C PHE A 54 -12.71 1.58 15.12
N ARG A 55 -13.14 0.82 16.13
CA ARG A 55 -12.36 -0.31 16.66
C ARG A 55 -12.15 -1.40 15.61
N GLU A 56 -13.19 -1.75 14.84
CA GLU A 56 -13.06 -2.72 13.75
C GLU A 56 -12.17 -2.18 12.63
N LEU A 57 -12.26 -0.90 12.34
CA LEU A 57 -11.41 -0.26 11.33
C LEU A 57 -9.94 -0.30 11.76
N ALA A 58 -9.63 0.02 13.01
CA ALA A 58 -8.27 -0.05 13.56
C ALA A 58 -7.70 -1.48 13.50
N THR A 59 -8.51 -2.49 13.85
CA THR A 59 -8.14 -3.90 13.74
C THR A 59 -7.88 -4.32 12.29
N LYS A 60 -8.71 -3.85 11.34
CA LYS A 60 -8.51 -4.12 9.91
C LYS A 60 -7.26 -3.43 9.36
N VAL A 61 -6.94 -2.22 9.82
CA VAL A 61 -5.72 -1.49 9.45
C VAL A 61 -4.49 -2.24 9.97
N LYS A 62 -4.51 -2.74 11.21
CA LYS A 62 -3.45 -3.56 11.79
C LYS A 62 -3.25 -4.86 11.01
N ALA A 63 -4.31 -5.63 10.76
CA ALA A 63 -4.27 -6.86 9.97
C ALA A 63 -3.82 -6.64 8.52
N LYS A 64 -4.07 -5.44 7.96
CA LYS A 64 -3.62 -5.06 6.61
C LYS A 64 -2.16 -4.63 6.59
N GLY A 65 -1.64 -4.04 7.70
CA GLY A 65 -0.22 -3.72 7.89
C GLY A 65 0.67 -4.97 7.93
N GLU A 66 0.14 -6.09 8.41
CA GLU A 66 0.81 -7.40 8.37
C GLU A 66 0.82 -8.05 6.98
N ARG A 67 -0.03 -7.58 6.05
CA ARG A 67 -0.07 -8.03 4.66
C ARG A 67 0.78 -7.10 3.79
N SER A 68 2.04 -7.47 3.66
CA SER A 68 2.94 -7.09 2.55
C SER A 68 2.68 -5.73 1.90
N SER A 69 3.06 -4.66 2.56
CA SER A 69 3.23 -3.38 1.89
C SER A 69 4.57 -3.40 1.14
N VAL A 70 4.55 -3.06 -0.13
CA VAL A 70 5.77 -2.67 -0.83
C VAL A 70 6.24 -1.36 -0.20
N HIS A 71 7.47 -1.35 0.32
CA HIS A 71 8.04 -0.16 0.93
C HIS A 71 8.06 0.99 -0.08
N LEU A 72 7.46 2.11 0.29
CA LEU A 72 7.66 3.37 -0.40
C LEU A 72 9.06 3.87 -0.07
N ALA A 73 10.03 3.51 -0.89
CA ALA A 73 11.21 4.33 -0.98
C ALA A 73 10.76 5.70 -1.49
N ILE A 74 11.12 6.77 -0.78
CA ILE A 74 10.90 8.15 -1.26
C ILE A 74 11.90 8.34 -2.39
N PHE A 75 11.49 8.06 -3.61
CA PHE A 75 12.32 8.31 -4.78
C PHE A 75 12.30 9.80 -5.06
N ARG A 76 13.48 10.42 -5.16
CA ARG A 76 13.60 11.81 -5.63
C ARG A 76 13.18 11.93 -7.09
N ASP A 77 13.47 10.89 -7.88
CA ASP A 77 13.05 10.75 -9.27
C ASP A 77 12.87 9.26 -9.59
N LYS A 78 11.66 8.88 -10.02
CA LYS A 78 11.35 7.48 -10.34
C LYS A 78 12.16 6.95 -11.52
N TYR A 79 12.63 7.82 -12.42
CA TYR A 79 13.44 7.43 -13.58
C TYR A 79 14.93 7.25 -13.22
N ALA A 80 15.36 7.81 -12.08
CA ALA A 80 16.69 7.58 -11.53
C ALA A 80 16.79 6.26 -10.74
N VAL A 81 15.66 5.55 -10.55
CA VAL A 81 15.68 4.22 -9.92
C VAL A 81 16.30 3.23 -10.87
N GLU A 82 17.39 2.58 -10.45
CA GLU A 82 17.95 1.45 -11.16
C GLU A 82 16.91 0.31 -11.18
N SER A 83 16.27 0.15 -12.31
CA SER A 83 15.30 -0.91 -12.53
C SER A 83 16.05 -2.17 -12.89
N THR A 84 15.79 -3.26 -12.16
CA THR A 84 16.30 -4.57 -12.56
C THR A 84 15.72 -4.96 -13.90
N ASP A 85 16.58 -5.34 -14.82
CA ASP A 85 16.15 -5.89 -16.11
C ASP A 85 15.65 -7.32 -15.91
N ILE A 86 14.36 -7.50 -16.05
CA ILE A 86 13.67 -8.79 -15.94
C ILE A 86 12.95 -9.05 -17.25
N ASP A 87 13.30 -10.13 -17.91
CA ASP A 87 12.57 -10.61 -19.11
C ASP A 87 11.14 -11.06 -18.71
N CYS A 88 10.27 -10.07 -18.45
CA CYS A 88 8.89 -10.31 -18.11
C CYS A 88 8.13 -11.03 -19.23
N ALA A 89 8.41 -10.75 -20.49
CA ALA A 89 7.71 -11.35 -21.61
C ALA A 89 7.84 -12.89 -21.61
N ALA A 90 9.05 -13.41 -21.37
CA ALA A 90 9.29 -14.84 -21.27
C ALA A 90 8.78 -15.48 -19.95
N ARG A 91 8.53 -14.68 -18.92
CA ARG A 91 8.19 -15.17 -17.56
C ARG A 91 6.73 -15.03 -17.19
N ILE A 92 5.99 -14.11 -17.81
CA ILE A 92 4.56 -13.91 -17.54
C ILE A 92 3.73 -15.19 -17.71
N PRO A 93 3.94 -16.04 -18.72
CA PRO A 93 3.21 -17.29 -18.84
C PRO A 93 3.36 -18.23 -17.64
N LEU A 94 4.46 -18.13 -16.90
CA LEU A 94 4.75 -18.94 -15.72
C LEU A 94 4.24 -18.29 -14.43
N CYS A 95 4.61 -17.05 -14.17
CA CYS A 95 4.25 -16.33 -12.94
C CYS A 95 2.84 -15.72 -12.97
N GLY A 96 2.22 -15.63 -14.16
CA GLY A 96 0.90 -15.05 -14.35
C GLY A 96 0.80 -13.56 -13.98
N ALA A 97 1.89 -12.81 -14.16
CA ALA A 97 1.99 -11.39 -13.78
C ALA A 97 1.56 -11.14 -12.31
N ARG A 98 1.93 -12.03 -11.39
CA ARG A 98 1.44 -12.01 -10.00
C ARG A 98 1.81 -10.72 -9.25
N CYS A 99 2.92 -10.07 -9.61
CA CYS A 99 3.28 -8.75 -9.09
C CYS A 99 2.19 -7.69 -9.34
N CYS A 100 1.43 -7.79 -10.43
CA CYS A 100 0.30 -6.93 -10.73
C CYS A 100 -0.94 -7.19 -9.85
N SER A 101 -0.88 -8.18 -8.95
CA SER A 101 -1.92 -8.40 -7.93
C SER A 101 -1.57 -7.77 -6.58
N PHE A 102 -0.42 -7.12 -6.44
CA PHE A 102 -0.03 -6.42 -5.21
C PHE A 102 -0.55 -4.98 -5.20
N ASP A 103 -0.76 -4.45 -4.01
CA ASP A 103 -1.06 -3.03 -3.85
C ASP A 103 0.21 -2.22 -4.15
N VAL A 104 0.09 -1.28 -5.07
CA VAL A 104 1.19 -0.42 -5.50
C VAL A 104 0.90 1.00 -5.05
N ALA A 105 1.76 1.52 -4.20
CA ALA A 105 1.66 2.90 -3.77
C ALA A 105 2.17 3.85 -4.85
N LEU A 106 1.45 4.97 -5.03
CA LEU A 106 1.80 6.04 -5.95
C LEU A 106 2.55 7.13 -5.21
N SER A 107 3.67 7.57 -5.77
CA SER A 107 4.44 8.71 -5.27
C SER A 107 3.80 10.04 -5.74
N PRO A 108 4.14 11.17 -5.11
CA PRO A 108 3.74 12.48 -5.61
C PRO A 108 4.16 12.73 -7.07
N GLN A 109 5.31 12.21 -7.51
CA GLN A 109 5.76 12.29 -8.90
C GLN A 109 4.83 11.51 -9.83
N ASP A 110 4.43 10.29 -9.44
CA ASP A 110 3.50 9.46 -10.24
C ASP A 110 2.17 10.18 -10.48
N LEU A 111 1.69 10.89 -9.47
CA LEU A 111 0.44 11.67 -9.55
C LEU A 111 0.62 12.94 -10.39
N SER A 112 1.74 13.67 -10.20
CA SER A 112 1.99 14.94 -10.87
C SER A 112 2.20 14.83 -12.37
N GLU A 113 2.73 13.70 -12.84
CA GLU A 113 2.92 13.42 -14.26
C GLU A 113 1.60 13.19 -15.01
N GLY A 114 0.50 12.89 -14.32
CA GLY A 114 -0.84 12.76 -14.91
C GLY A 114 -1.00 11.63 -15.95
N ASN A 115 -0.02 10.73 -16.05
CA ASN A 115 0.01 9.66 -17.07
C ASN A 115 -0.19 8.26 -16.48
N ILE A 116 -0.47 8.19 -15.18
CA ILE A 116 -0.81 6.96 -14.45
C ILE A 116 -2.24 7.09 -13.92
N PRO A 117 -3.11 6.08 -14.13
CA PRO A 117 -4.45 6.13 -13.59
C PRO A 117 -4.42 6.16 -12.06
N PHE A 118 -5.31 6.91 -11.45
CA PHE A 118 -5.49 6.95 -10.00
C PHE A 118 -6.99 6.98 -9.65
N ASP A 119 -7.30 6.52 -8.44
CA ASP A 119 -8.64 6.58 -7.87
C ASP A 119 -8.72 7.81 -6.96
N VAL A 120 -9.68 8.69 -7.20
CA VAL A 120 -9.88 9.92 -6.41
C VAL A 120 -10.12 9.62 -4.93
N GLN A 121 -10.73 8.48 -4.61
CA GLN A 121 -10.98 8.07 -3.23
C GLN A 121 -9.73 7.47 -2.57
N ARG A 122 -8.79 6.94 -3.35
CA ARG A 122 -7.54 6.34 -2.89
C ARG A 122 -6.37 6.77 -3.79
N PRO A 123 -6.10 8.08 -3.88
CA PRO A 123 -5.13 8.61 -4.84
C PRO A 123 -3.69 8.12 -4.63
N TYR A 124 -3.42 7.56 -3.45
CA TYR A 124 -2.13 6.99 -3.07
C TYR A 124 -1.92 5.53 -3.51
N LEU A 125 -2.91 4.91 -4.15
CA LEU A 125 -2.83 3.53 -4.63
C LEU A 125 -3.15 3.46 -6.12
N LEU A 126 -2.39 2.65 -6.85
CA LEU A 126 -2.69 2.32 -8.22
C LEU A 126 -4.02 1.55 -8.29
N PRO A 127 -5.00 1.97 -9.12
CA PRO A 127 -6.27 1.29 -9.25
C PRO A 127 -6.13 -0.16 -9.70
N ARG A 128 -7.09 -0.98 -9.29
CA ARG A 128 -7.14 -2.41 -9.61
C ARG A 128 -8.50 -2.78 -10.19
N ASN A 129 -8.47 -3.60 -11.22
CA ASN A 129 -9.65 -4.20 -11.84
C ASN A 129 -9.61 -5.71 -11.60
N ASN A 130 -10.66 -6.28 -11.02
CA ASN A 130 -10.76 -7.72 -10.73
C ASN A 130 -9.54 -8.28 -9.98
N GLY A 131 -9.02 -7.51 -9.01
CA GLY A 131 -7.87 -7.91 -8.20
C GLY A 131 -6.51 -7.74 -8.88
N ARG A 132 -6.45 -7.18 -10.08
CA ARG A 132 -5.22 -6.92 -10.84
C ARG A 132 -5.05 -5.44 -11.15
N CYS A 133 -3.80 -5.04 -11.38
CA CYS A 133 -3.45 -3.68 -11.75
C CYS A 133 -4.27 -3.22 -12.98
N ALA A 134 -4.83 -2.00 -12.90
CA ALA A 134 -5.60 -1.41 -14.00
C ALA A 134 -4.77 -1.15 -15.27
N CYS A 135 -3.43 -1.16 -15.16
CA CYS A 135 -2.50 -1.00 -16.27
C CYS A 135 -2.01 -2.33 -16.87
N MET A 136 -2.58 -3.46 -16.44
CA MET A 136 -2.23 -4.75 -17.01
C MET A 136 -3.02 -4.96 -18.30
N ALA A 137 -2.34 -5.28 -19.38
CA ALA A 137 -2.94 -5.66 -20.66
C ALA A 137 -3.47 -7.11 -20.62
N ASP A 138 -4.23 -7.52 -21.65
CA ASP A 138 -4.87 -8.84 -21.69
C ASP A 138 -3.85 -9.99 -21.72
N ASP A 139 -2.69 -9.77 -22.30
CA ASP A 139 -1.56 -10.71 -22.31
C ASP A 139 -0.78 -10.77 -20.98
N GLY A 140 -1.17 -9.97 -19.99
CA GLY A 140 -0.52 -9.86 -18.70
C GLY A 140 0.66 -8.88 -18.67
N ALA A 141 1.02 -8.27 -19.79
CA ALA A 141 2.08 -7.26 -19.83
C ALA A 141 1.63 -5.94 -19.20
N CYS A 142 2.60 -5.11 -18.82
CA CYS A 142 2.33 -3.77 -18.32
C CYS A 142 2.18 -2.79 -19.50
N SER A 143 0.99 -2.22 -19.68
CA SER A 143 0.71 -1.26 -20.77
C SER A 143 1.42 0.08 -20.59
N ILE A 144 1.93 0.36 -19.39
CA ILE A 144 2.65 1.59 -19.05
C ILE A 144 4.09 1.32 -18.60
N TYR A 145 4.74 0.26 -19.10
CA TYR A 145 6.02 -0.24 -18.58
C TYR A 145 7.07 0.86 -18.44
N GLU A 146 7.24 1.71 -19.44
CA GLU A 146 8.22 2.81 -19.43
C GLU A 146 7.87 3.92 -18.44
N ARG A 147 6.58 4.06 -18.11
CA ARG A 147 6.05 5.11 -17.23
C ARG A 147 5.58 4.58 -15.90
N ARG A 148 5.82 3.29 -15.63
CA ARG A 148 5.33 2.62 -14.44
C ARG A 148 5.71 3.37 -13.15
N PRO A 149 4.90 3.26 -12.09
CA PRO A 149 5.18 3.89 -10.81
C PRO A 149 6.56 3.58 -10.27
N GLY A 150 7.11 4.50 -9.48
CA GLY A 150 8.41 4.33 -8.83
C GLY A 150 8.51 3.03 -8.02
N ALA A 151 7.44 2.66 -7.31
CA ALA A 151 7.35 1.40 -6.58
C ALA A 151 7.47 0.17 -7.51
N CYS A 152 6.87 0.21 -8.71
CA CYS A 152 6.99 -0.87 -9.68
C CYS A 152 8.39 -0.94 -10.32
N ARG A 153 9.09 0.20 -10.42
CA ARG A 153 10.47 0.25 -10.93
C ARG A 153 11.46 -0.36 -9.95
N ALA A 154 11.27 -0.06 -8.66
CA ALA A 154 12.11 -0.56 -7.58
C ALA A 154 11.84 -2.04 -7.24
N TYR A 155 10.70 -2.57 -7.66
CA TYR A 155 10.31 -3.92 -7.28
C TYR A 155 11.08 -4.97 -8.09
N ASP A 156 11.77 -5.84 -7.36
CA ASP A 156 12.48 -6.99 -7.91
C ASP A 156 11.80 -8.30 -7.49
N CYS A 157 11.14 -8.95 -8.43
CA CYS A 157 10.42 -10.19 -8.16
C CYS A 157 11.33 -11.42 -8.02
N ARG A 158 12.63 -11.34 -8.35
CA ARG A 158 13.53 -12.51 -8.38
C ARG A 158 13.65 -13.18 -7.01
N HIS A 159 13.61 -12.38 -5.95
CA HIS A 159 13.75 -12.84 -4.57
C HIS A 159 12.41 -12.88 -3.81
N ASP A 160 11.28 -12.73 -4.50
CA ASP A 160 9.97 -12.75 -3.87
C ASP A 160 9.37 -14.16 -3.92
N HIS A 161 9.36 -14.85 -2.78
CA HIS A 161 8.82 -16.20 -2.63
C HIS A 161 7.33 -16.34 -2.91
N ARG A 162 6.60 -15.20 -2.98
CA ARG A 162 5.19 -15.18 -3.41
C ARG A 162 5.07 -15.34 -4.91
N ILE A 163 6.14 -15.10 -5.68
CA ILE A 163 6.18 -15.18 -7.14
C ILE A 163 6.99 -16.37 -7.61
N TRP A 164 8.18 -16.56 -7.05
CA TRP A 164 9.11 -17.60 -7.47
C TRP A 164 9.58 -18.44 -6.29
N LEU A 165 9.55 -19.74 -6.46
CA LEU A 165 10.32 -20.65 -5.60
C LEU A 165 11.80 -20.63 -6.02
N ASP A 166 12.04 -20.61 -7.33
CA ASP A 166 13.35 -20.45 -7.92
C ASP A 166 13.22 -19.65 -9.23
N PHE A 167 13.77 -18.44 -9.22
CA PHE A 167 13.70 -17.55 -10.37
C PHE A 167 14.56 -18.04 -11.53
N GLU A 168 15.77 -18.54 -11.25
CA GLU A 168 16.71 -18.99 -12.30
C GLU A 168 16.22 -20.29 -12.94
N ALA A 169 15.72 -21.23 -12.15
CA ALA A 169 15.12 -22.46 -12.64
C ALA A 169 13.71 -22.27 -13.23
N ARG A 170 13.17 -21.01 -13.21
CA ARG A 170 11.81 -20.66 -13.68
C ARG A 170 10.69 -21.43 -12.98
N ILE A 171 10.84 -21.74 -11.70
CA ILE A 171 9.85 -22.42 -10.88
C ILE A 171 8.98 -21.39 -10.16
N PRO A 172 7.74 -21.16 -10.60
CA PRO A 172 6.85 -20.22 -9.94
C PRO A 172 6.36 -20.77 -8.59
N ALA A 173 6.06 -19.87 -7.66
CA ALA A 173 5.39 -20.22 -6.42
C ALA A 173 3.98 -20.81 -6.71
N PRO A 174 3.46 -21.72 -5.90
CA PRO A 174 2.09 -22.21 -6.04
C PRO A 174 1.07 -21.07 -5.94
N ARG A 175 -0.09 -21.23 -6.61
CA ARG A 175 -1.20 -20.27 -6.58
C ARG A 175 -2.05 -20.45 -5.34
#